data_d6b6a9c3d24c886cd6dbbbc84e526c45
#
_entry.id   d6b6a9c3d24c886cd6dbbbc84e526c45
#
_cell.length_a   1.000
_cell.length_b   1.000
_cell.length_c   1.000
_cell.angle_alpha   90.00
_cell.angle_beta   90.00
_cell.angle_gamma   90.00
#
_symmetry.space_group_name_H-M   'P 1'
#
loop_
_entity.id
_entity.type
_entity.pdbx_description
1 polymer ?
#
loop_
_entity_poly.entity_id
_entity_poly.type
_entity_poly.pdbx_seq_one_letter_code
_entity_poly.pdbx_strand_id
1 'polypeptide(L)'
;MDVDASRQDVAEKLGLWLSTLDTLQLHAAHQSIKAFAEEAPSGARATAHHPLEEDVQRVRTAMVQAITANGSTKAIETDAGYAPYRQRYLEQQRHIESKIASLRSHVRQVLSRASPRLKQLAYLDTVMDQVIGGREQRLMSTVPVLLEKRFEQLRGAQADGWQGTFSQEWQEVLLAEMDVRLQPVVGLMEAFSNEVTKSP
;
A
#
# COMPACT_ATOMS: atom_id res chain seq x y z
N MET A 1 -4.56 15.84 -23.87
CA MET A 1 -3.54 15.23 -22.99
C MET A 1 -3.55 13.75 -23.27
N ASP A 2 -2.48 13.28 -23.90
CA ASP A 2 -2.39 11.94 -24.48
C ASP A 2 -2.30 10.85 -23.41
N VAL A 3 -3.36 10.10 -23.24
CA VAL A 3 -3.43 8.95 -22.31
C VAL A 3 -2.47 7.84 -22.74
N ASP A 4 -2.16 7.75 -24.05
CA ASP A 4 -1.23 6.76 -24.59
C ASP A 4 0.23 7.06 -24.24
N ALA A 5 0.65 8.32 -24.24
CA ALA A 5 1.99 8.72 -23.82
C ALA A 5 2.25 8.41 -22.32
N SER A 6 1.22 8.57 -21.48
CA SER A 6 1.31 8.22 -20.05
C SER A 6 1.44 6.71 -19.81
N ARG A 7 0.77 5.87 -20.63
CA ARG A 7 0.85 4.40 -20.52
C ARG A 7 2.21 3.86 -20.97
N GLN A 8 2.80 4.43 -22.03
CA GLN A 8 4.15 4.09 -22.48
C GLN A 8 5.20 4.42 -21.43
N ASP A 9 5.11 5.58 -20.79
CA ASP A 9 6.04 6.01 -19.73
C ASP A 9 5.99 5.08 -18.52
N VAL A 10 4.81 4.63 -18.10
CA VAL A 10 4.65 3.67 -16.99
C VAL A 10 5.21 2.29 -17.33
N ALA A 11 4.94 1.78 -18.53
CA ALA A 11 5.43 0.49 -18.97
C ALA A 11 6.96 0.48 -19.12
N GLU A 12 7.54 1.56 -19.63
CA GLU A 12 8.98 1.74 -19.77
C GLU A 12 9.67 1.84 -18.39
N LYS A 13 9.12 2.61 -17.46
CA LYS A 13 9.62 2.69 -16.08
C LYS A 13 9.50 1.35 -15.34
N LEU A 14 8.39 0.64 -15.50
CA LEU A 14 8.25 -0.71 -14.95
C LEU A 14 9.27 -1.67 -15.56
N GLY A 15 9.53 -1.58 -16.88
CA GLY A 15 10.55 -2.39 -17.56
C GLY A 15 11.95 -2.15 -17.03
N LEU A 16 12.31 -0.90 -16.70
CA LEU A 16 13.58 -0.57 -16.05
C LEU A 16 13.70 -1.11 -14.62
N TRP A 17 12.57 -1.34 -13.96
CA TRP A 17 12.53 -1.87 -12.59
C TRP A 17 12.56 -3.39 -12.52
N LEU A 18 12.25 -4.08 -13.61
CA LEU A 18 12.22 -5.54 -13.66
C LEU A 18 13.60 -6.10 -13.98
N SER A 19 14.07 -7.02 -13.16
CA SER A 19 15.26 -7.84 -13.46
C SER A 19 14.88 -9.03 -14.33
N THR A 20 15.88 -9.72 -14.88
CA THR A 20 15.68 -10.96 -15.65
C THR A 20 14.94 -12.03 -14.82
N LEU A 21 15.23 -12.12 -13.51
CA LEU A 21 14.55 -13.05 -12.60
C LEU A 21 13.09 -12.68 -12.42
N ASP A 22 12.78 -11.39 -12.29
CA ASP A 22 11.40 -10.89 -12.19
C ASP A 22 10.60 -11.23 -13.45
N THR A 23 11.22 -11.11 -14.63
CA THR A 23 10.62 -11.47 -15.92
C THR A 23 10.28 -12.97 -15.99
N LEU A 24 11.16 -13.83 -15.50
CA LEU A 24 10.90 -15.27 -15.42
C LEU A 24 9.74 -15.59 -14.46
N GLN A 25 9.70 -14.94 -13.30
CA GLN A 25 8.60 -15.10 -12.35
C GLN A 25 7.24 -14.65 -12.93
N LEU A 26 7.22 -13.50 -13.62
CA LEU A 26 6.02 -13.00 -14.29
C LEU A 26 5.58 -13.93 -15.45
N HIS A 27 6.54 -14.50 -16.20
CA HIS A 27 6.23 -15.48 -17.24
C HIS A 27 5.62 -16.76 -16.63
N ALA A 28 6.20 -17.30 -15.58
CA ALA A 28 5.66 -18.46 -14.86
C ALA A 28 4.26 -18.18 -14.30
N ALA A 29 4.03 -16.98 -13.76
CA ALA A 29 2.73 -16.54 -13.30
C ALA A 29 1.70 -16.49 -14.44
N HIS A 30 2.08 -15.97 -15.60
CA HIS A 30 1.21 -15.92 -16.78
C HIS A 30 0.77 -17.32 -17.24
N GLN A 31 1.67 -18.32 -17.20
CA GLN A 31 1.33 -19.71 -17.52
C GLN A 31 0.35 -20.30 -16.48
N SER A 32 0.57 -20.03 -15.20
CA SER A 32 -0.31 -20.50 -14.11
C SER A 32 -1.71 -19.88 -14.19
N ILE A 33 -1.81 -18.59 -14.57
CA ILE A 33 -3.09 -17.89 -14.75
C ILE A 33 -3.93 -18.54 -15.84
N LYS A 34 -3.33 -19.00 -16.94
CA LYS A 34 -4.04 -19.71 -18.01
C LYS A 34 -4.68 -21.01 -17.51
N ALA A 35 -3.99 -21.74 -16.64
CA ALA A 35 -4.53 -22.98 -16.08
C ALA A 35 -5.76 -22.76 -15.19
N PHE A 36 -5.87 -21.62 -14.50
CA PHE A 36 -7.06 -21.30 -13.68
C PHE A 36 -8.29 -20.91 -14.51
N ALA A 37 -8.12 -20.57 -15.80
CA ALA A 37 -9.25 -20.18 -16.66
C ALA A 37 -10.20 -21.34 -16.95
N GLU A 38 -9.76 -22.59 -16.77
CA GLU A 38 -10.53 -23.81 -17.05
C GLU A 38 -11.38 -24.28 -15.87
N GLU A 39 -11.26 -23.63 -14.68
CA GLU A 39 -12.06 -23.99 -13.50
C GLU A 39 -13.50 -23.46 -13.58
N ALA A 40 -14.47 -24.30 -13.18
CA ALA A 40 -15.88 -23.90 -13.15
C ALA A 40 -16.16 -22.81 -12.10
N PRO A 41 -17.09 -21.86 -12.34
CA PRO A 41 -17.40 -20.78 -11.42
C PRO A 41 -18.02 -21.29 -10.11
N SER A 42 -17.48 -20.84 -8.98
CA SER A 42 -18.04 -21.08 -7.65
C SER A 42 -19.08 -20.02 -7.29
N GLY A 43 -20.27 -20.44 -6.77
CA GLY A 43 -21.45 -19.60 -6.60
C GLY A 43 -21.48 -18.62 -5.41
N ALA A 44 -20.35 -18.30 -4.77
CA ALA A 44 -20.30 -17.53 -3.50
C ALA A 44 -20.07 -16.01 -3.66
N ARG A 45 -20.58 -15.36 -4.71
CA ARG A 45 -20.13 -14.05 -5.18
C ARG A 45 -20.65 -12.82 -4.43
N ALA A 46 -21.94 -12.71 -4.23
CA ALA A 46 -22.55 -11.43 -3.80
C ALA A 46 -22.52 -11.20 -2.27
N THR A 47 -22.59 -12.26 -1.48
CA THR A 47 -22.69 -12.17 -0.02
C THR A 47 -21.38 -11.79 0.68
N ALA A 48 -20.22 -11.95 0.00
CA ALA A 48 -18.91 -11.68 0.59
C ALA A 48 -18.39 -10.24 0.31
N HIS A 49 -19.00 -9.50 -0.63
CA HIS A 49 -18.48 -8.16 -1.01
C HIS A 49 -18.67 -7.12 0.10
N HIS A 50 -19.88 -6.95 0.59
CA HIS A 50 -20.18 -5.92 1.61
C HIS A 50 -19.39 -6.09 2.91
N PRO A 51 -19.31 -7.30 3.52
CA PRO A 51 -18.48 -7.51 4.71
C PRO A 51 -16.99 -7.21 4.48
N LEU A 52 -16.47 -7.55 3.29
CA LEU A 52 -15.07 -7.30 2.96
C LEU A 52 -14.77 -5.80 2.82
N GLU A 53 -15.69 -5.04 2.22
CA GLU A 53 -15.58 -3.58 2.13
C GLU A 53 -15.58 -2.93 3.52
N GLU A 54 -16.46 -3.37 4.41
CA GLU A 54 -16.48 -2.91 5.81
C GLU A 54 -15.16 -3.23 6.54
N ASP A 55 -14.59 -4.41 6.32
CA ASP A 55 -13.32 -4.80 6.92
C ASP A 55 -12.17 -3.91 6.43
N VAL A 56 -12.11 -3.63 5.13
CA VAL A 56 -11.11 -2.71 4.54
C VAL A 56 -11.25 -1.31 5.14
N GLN A 57 -12.45 -0.77 5.21
CA GLN A 57 -12.71 0.55 5.79
C GLN A 57 -12.38 0.59 7.29
N ARG A 58 -12.70 -0.44 8.03
CA ARG A 58 -12.39 -0.55 9.46
C ARG A 58 -10.87 -0.53 9.71
N VAL A 59 -10.12 -1.32 8.94
CA VAL A 59 -8.66 -1.36 9.05
C VAL A 59 -8.03 -0.02 8.65
N ARG A 60 -8.49 0.60 7.55
CA ARG A 60 -8.04 1.93 7.13
C ARG A 60 -8.30 2.97 8.21
N THR A 61 -9.52 3.03 8.74
CA THR A 61 -9.90 3.98 9.80
C THR A 61 -9.04 3.79 11.06
N ALA A 62 -8.80 2.54 11.47
CA ALA A 62 -7.95 2.25 12.63
C ALA A 62 -6.50 2.71 12.42
N MET A 63 -5.94 2.55 11.22
CA MET A 63 -4.60 3.04 10.90
C MET A 63 -4.54 4.58 10.92
N VAL A 64 -5.52 5.26 10.31
CA VAL A 64 -5.62 6.73 10.35
C VAL A 64 -5.69 7.23 11.79
N GLN A 65 -6.53 6.62 12.62
CA GLN A 65 -6.63 6.98 14.04
C GLN A 65 -5.32 6.77 14.80
N ALA A 66 -4.61 5.67 14.54
CA ALA A 66 -3.31 5.40 15.15
C ALA A 66 -2.25 6.44 14.75
N ILE A 67 -2.21 6.85 13.47
CA ILE A 67 -1.29 7.89 12.98
C ILE A 67 -1.62 9.24 13.61
N THR A 68 -2.89 9.65 13.62
CA THR A 68 -3.31 10.96 14.15
C THR A 68 -3.17 11.04 15.67
N ALA A 69 -3.49 9.98 16.41
CA ALA A 69 -3.29 9.94 17.85
C ALA A 69 -1.80 10.05 18.24
N ASN A 70 -0.93 9.43 17.49
CA ASN A 70 0.52 9.48 17.74
C ASN A 70 1.17 10.82 17.32
N GLY A 71 0.55 11.55 16.40
CA GLY A 71 1.00 12.88 16.01
C GLY A 71 0.66 13.98 17.01
N SER A 72 -0.40 13.80 17.78
CA SER A 72 -0.77 14.68 18.90
C SER A 72 0.12 14.47 20.13
N THR A 73 1.23 13.74 19.99
CA THR A 73 2.08 13.38 21.12
C THR A 73 2.66 14.62 21.81
N LYS A 74 2.54 14.60 23.16
CA LYS A 74 3.27 15.44 24.10
C LYS A 74 4.58 15.88 23.49
N ALA A 75 4.83 17.19 23.48
CA ALA A 75 6.05 17.79 23.00
C ALA A 75 7.24 16.90 23.37
N ILE A 76 7.85 16.28 22.37
CA ILE A 76 9.15 15.65 22.56
C ILE A 76 10.02 16.78 23.05
N GLU A 77 10.69 16.58 24.20
CA GLU A 77 11.55 17.59 24.78
C GLU A 77 12.40 18.22 23.67
N THR A 78 12.37 19.53 23.59
CA THR A 78 12.93 20.35 22.50
C THR A 78 14.40 20.04 22.22
N ASP A 79 15.08 19.41 23.16
CA ASP A 79 16.52 19.09 23.14
C ASP A 79 16.85 17.71 22.57
N ALA A 80 15.85 16.83 22.37
CA ALA A 80 16.09 15.43 22.00
C ALA A 80 16.45 15.21 20.51
N GLY A 81 16.47 16.25 19.68
CA GLY A 81 16.78 16.15 18.26
C GLY A 81 15.74 15.31 17.47
N TYR A 82 16.15 14.84 16.28
CA TYR A 82 15.27 14.06 15.39
C TYR A 82 15.10 12.59 15.80
N ALA A 83 16.01 12.01 16.55
CA ALA A 83 16.06 10.58 16.85
C ALA A 83 14.73 9.98 17.38
N PRO A 84 14.00 10.62 18.32
CA PRO A 84 12.70 10.11 18.79
C PRO A 84 11.62 10.10 17.70
N TYR A 85 11.61 11.09 16.81
CA TYR A 85 10.69 11.14 15.66
C TYR A 85 10.97 10.01 14.67
N ARG A 86 12.25 9.76 14.38
CA ARG A 86 12.69 8.66 13.53
C ARG A 86 12.25 7.31 14.09
N GLN A 87 12.46 7.07 15.37
CA GLN A 87 12.06 5.81 16.02
C GLN A 87 10.55 5.60 15.89
N ARG A 88 9.74 6.61 16.22
CA ARG A 88 8.29 6.55 16.09
C ARG A 88 7.84 6.32 14.64
N TYR A 89 8.51 6.99 13.68
CA TYR A 89 8.20 6.80 12.27
C TYR A 89 8.38 5.34 11.87
N LEU A 90 9.50 4.75 12.20
CA LEU A 90 9.81 3.36 11.90
C LEU A 90 8.87 2.36 12.59
N GLU A 91 8.42 2.67 13.80
CA GLU A 91 7.43 1.85 14.51
C GLU A 91 6.05 1.91 13.80
N GLN A 92 5.60 3.11 13.43
CA GLN A 92 4.36 3.30 12.68
C GLN A 92 4.44 2.64 11.29
N GLN A 93 5.54 2.82 10.59
CA GLN A 93 5.78 2.20 9.29
C GLN A 93 5.63 0.68 9.34
N ARG A 94 6.27 0.01 10.32
CA ARG A 94 6.14 -1.44 10.52
C ARG A 94 4.71 -1.85 10.87
N HIS A 95 4.01 -1.04 11.68
CA HIS A 95 2.62 -1.32 12.03
C HIS A 95 1.70 -1.24 10.81
N ILE A 96 1.83 -0.18 9.99
CA ILE A 96 1.10 0.01 8.73
C ILE A 96 1.37 -1.16 7.79
N GLU A 97 2.63 -1.50 7.57
CA GLU A 97 3.07 -2.61 6.71
C GLU A 97 2.44 -3.94 7.14
N SER A 98 2.51 -4.29 8.42
CA SER A 98 1.93 -5.53 8.95
C SER A 98 0.41 -5.57 8.79
N LYS A 99 -0.29 -4.45 9.05
CA LYS A 99 -1.75 -4.37 8.91
C LYS A 99 -2.18 -4.50 7.45
N ILE A 100 -1.49 -3.82 6.53
CA ILE A 100 -1.80 -3.87 5.10
C ILE A 100 -1.48 -5.26 4.52
N ALA A 101 -0.37 -5.88 4.90
CA ALA A 101 -0.04 -7.24 4.47
C ALA A 101 -1.11 -8.25 4.88
N SER A 102 -1.57 -8.16 6.13
CA SER A 102 -2.65 -9.03 6.64
C SER A 102 -3.97 -8.78 5.90
N LEU A 103 -4.34 -7.52 5.69
CA LEU A 103 -5.54 -7.12 4.96
C LEU A 103 -5.50 -7.61 3.51
N ARG A 104 -4.38 -7.37 2.81
CA ARG A 104 -4.17 -7.79 1.42
C ARG A 104 -4.26 -9.31 1.27
N SER A 105 -3.69 -10.06 2.22
CA SER A 105 -3.80 -11.51 2.25
C SER A 105 -5.25 -11.97 2.44
N HIS A 106 -6.02 -11.33 3.34
CA HIS A 106 -7.43 -11.61 3.54
C HIS A 106 -8.25 -11.34 2.27
N VAL A 107 -8.06 -10.17 1.64
CA VAL A 107 -8.72 -9.82 0.37
C VAL A 107 -8.42 -10.84 -0.72
N ARG A 108 -7.14 -11.22 -0.93
CA ARG A 108 -6.76 -12.28 -1.88
C ARG A 108 -7.49 -13.59 -1.61
N GLN A 109 -7.62 -13.99 -0.34
CA GLN A 109 -8.30 -15.23 0.03
C GLN A 109 -9.79 -15.18 -0.33
N VAL A 110 -10.47 -14.07 -0.06
CA VAL A 110 -11.89 -13.89 -0.42
C VAL A 110 -12.06 -13.91 -1.93
N LEU A 111 -11.27 -13.15 -2.67
CA LEU A 111 -11.32 -13.09 -4.13
C LEU A 111 -11.07 -14.46 -4.77
N SER A 112 -10.12 -15.24 -4.24
CA SER A 112 -9.79 -16.57 -4.76
C SER A 112 -10.95 -17.58 -4.66
N ARG A 113 -11.90 -17.35 -3.75
CA ARG A 113 -13.09 -18.19 -3.56
C ARG A 113 -14.30 -17.68 -4.35
N ALA A 114 -14.28 -16.43 -4.79
CA ALA A 114 -15.44 -15.78 -5.40
C ALA A 114 -15.63 -16.14 -6.88
N SER A 115 -14.56 -16.15 -7.69
CA SER A 115 -14.62 -16.60 -9.09
C SER A 115 -13.23 -16.99 -9.61
N PRO A 116 -13.16 -17.80 -10.69
CA PRO A 116 -11.90 -18.16 -11.33
C PRO A 116 -11.09 -16.93 -11.79
N ARG A 117 -11.78 -15.93 -12.33
CA ARG A 117 -11.15 -14.67 -12.77
C ARG A 117 -10.55 -13.87 -11.60
N LEU A 118 -11.25 -13.78 -10.48
CA LEU A 118 -10.76 -13.12 -9.27
C LEU A 118 -9.63 -13.93 -8.61
N LYS A 119 -9.67 -15.26 -8.69
CA LYS A 119 -8.56 -16.15 -8.28
C LYS A 119 -7.30 -15.86 -9.09
N GLN A 120 -7.41 -15.69 -10.40
CA GLN A 120 -6.29 -15.31 -11.28
C GLN A 120 -5.71 -13.95 -10.86
N LEU A 121 -6.58 -12.96 -10.59
CA LEU A 121 -6.16 -11.63 -10.16
C LEU A 121 -5.46 -11.68 -8.80
N ALA A 122 -5.99 -12.41 -7.82
CA ALA A 122 -5.38 -12.57 -6.50
C ALA A 122 -4.00 -13.24 -6.59
N TYR A 123 -3.85 -14.22 -7.49
CA TYR A 123 -2.56 -14.85 -7.76
C TYR A 123 -1.57 -13.88 -8.41
N LEU A 124 -2.01 -13.12 -9.42
CA LEU A 124 -1.18 -12.09 -10.06
C LEU A 124 -0.70 -11.05 -9.04
N ASP A 125 -1.60 -10.58 -8.19
CA ASP A 125 -1.25 -9.64 -7.12
C ASP A 125 -0.21 -10.24 -6.14
N THR A 126 -0.28 -11.53 -5.85
CA THR A 126 0.73 -12.21 -5.03
C THR A 126 2.12 -12.20 -5.69
N VAL A 127 2.18 -12.49 -6.99
CA VAL A 127 3.44 -12.47 -7.74
C VAL A 127 4.01 -11.07 -7.84
N MET A 128 3.14 -10.06 -8.12
CA MET A 128 3.56 -8.66 -8.18
C MET A 128 4.12 -8.19 -6.84
N ASP A 129 3.51 -8.58 -5.73
CA ASP A 129 3.99 -8.27 -4.39
C ASP A 129 5.40 -8.84 -4.13
N GLN A 130 5.66 -10.07 -4.56
CA GLN A 130 6.98 -10.70 -4.47
C GLN A 130 8.04 -9.98 -5.32
N VAL A 131 7.66 -9.55 -6.52
CA VAL A 131 8.55 -8.89 -7.49
C VAL A 131 8.86 -7.44 -7.09
N ILE A 132 7.84 -6.68 -6.67
CA ILE A 132 7.94 -5.23 -6.47
C ILE A 132 8.15 -4.88 -5.00
N GLY A 133 7.64 -5.67 -4.05
CA GLY A 133 7.61 -5.34 -2.62
C GLY A 133 8.98 -4.99 -2.03
N GLY A 134 10.04 -5.72 -2.40
CA GLY A 134 11.39 -5.40 -1.94
C GLY A 134 11.93 -4.06 -2.45
N ARG A 135 11.44 -3.54 -3.56
CA ARG A 135 11.79 -2.22 -4.09
C ARG A 135 10.99 -1.12 -3.42
N GLU A 136 9.71 -1.35 -3.22
CA GLU A 136 8.84 -0.48 -2.44
C GLU A 136 9.43 -0.26 -1.05
N GLN A 137 9.82 -1.34 -0.35
CA GLN A 137 10.46 -1.28 0.96
C GLN A 137 11.71 -0.41 0.95
N ARG A 138 12.57 -0.55 -0.07
CA ARG A 138 13.79 0.27 -0.21
C ARG A 138 13.47 1.74 -0.42
N LEU A 139 12.48 2.08 -1.23
CA LEU A 139 12.05 3.46 -1.44
C LEU A 139 11.50 4.06 -0.14
N MET A 140 10.61 3.35 0.55
CA MET A 140 10.02 3.82 1.80
C MET A 140 11.04 3.95 2.93
N SER A 141 12.13 3.16 2.92
CA SER A 141 13.22 3.30 3.89
C SER A 141 14.01 4.61 3.79
N THR A 142 13.87 5.36 2.68
CA THR A 142 14.51 6.67 2.50
C THR A 142 13.72 7.81 3.14
N VAL A 143 12.43 7.63 3.39
CA VAL A 143 11.54 8.67 3.92
C VAL A 143 12.01 9.24 5.27
N PRO A 144 12.43 8.43 6.27
CA PRO A 144 12.95 8.98 7.51
C PRO A 144 14.15 9.91 7.35
N VAL A 145 15.00 9.68 6.34
CA VAL A 145 16.16 10.55 6.04
C VAL A 145 15.70 11.89 5.44
N LEU A 146 14.65 11.88 4.62
CA LEU A 146 14.06 13.09 4.08
C LEU A 146 13.39 13.93 5.18
N LEU A 147 12.68 13.27 6.09
CA LEU A 147 12.08 13.91 7.26
C LEU A 147 13.14 14.52 8.20
N GLU A 148 14.31 13.86 8.38
CA GLU A 148 15.43 14.42 9.14
C GLU A 148 15.91 15.72 8.55
N LYS A 149 16.14 15.76 7.24
CA LYS A 149 16.55 17.00 6.53
C LYS A 149 15.51 18.11 6.72
N ARG A 150 14.22 17.75 6.65
CA ARG A 150 13.13 18.70 6.85
C ARG A 150 13.08 19.22 8.29
N PHE A 151 13.27 18.34 9.27
CA PHE A 151 13.38 18.70 10.69
C PHE A 151 14.48 19.72 10.92
N GLU A 152 15.70 19.48 10.39
CA GLU A 152 16.83 20.38 10.55
C GLU A 152 16.61 21.73 9.84
N GLN A 153 15.96 21.73 8.68
CA GLN A 153 15.58 22.97 7.98
C GLN A 153 14.64 23.84 8.82
N LEU A 154 13.56 23.23 9.37
CA LEU A 154 12.59 23.95 10.19
C LEU A 154 13.20 24.46 11.50
N ARG A 155 14.04 23.62 12.14
CA ARG A 155 14.78 23.96 13.35
C ARG A 155 15.75 25.11 13.11
N GLY A 156 16.50 25.08 11.99
CA GLY A 156 17.46 26.12 11.63
C GLY A 156 16.81 27.46 11.28
N ALA A 157 15.58 27.43 10.76
CA ALA A 157 14.82 28.66 10.47
C ALA A 157 14.30 29.36 11.74
N GLN A 158 14.28 28.68 12.88
CA GLN A 158 13.83 29.19 14.20
C GLN A 158 12.46 29.90 14.16
N ALA A 159 11.58 29.51 13.23
CA ALA A 159 10.26 30.10 13.12
C ALA A 159 9.39 29.66 14.31
N ASP A 160 8.59 30.59 14.84
CA ASP A 160 7.64 30.25 15.90
C ASP A 160 6.72 29.11 15.46
N GLY A 161 6.57 28.08 16.31
CA GLY A 161 5.69 26.94 16.05
C GLY A 161 6.22 25.91 15.04
N TRP A 162 7.49 25.93 14.67
CA TRP A 162 8.10 24.99 13.72
C TRP A 162 7.89 23.52 14.08
N GLN A 163 7.83 23.19 15.38
CA GLN A 163 7.58 21.83 15.86
C GLN A 163 6.16 21.36 15.49
N GLY A 164 5.17 22.25 15.59
CA GLY A 164 3.79 21.97 15.17
C GLY A 164 3.73 21.71 13.67
N THR A 165 4.42 22.55 12.88
CA THR A 165 4.53 22.36 11.42
C THR A 165 5.19 21.03 11.09
N PHE A 166 6.30 20.69 11.74
CA PHE A 166 6.97 19.41 11.52
C PHE A 166 6.08 18.21 11.91
N SER A 167 5.39 18.28 13.05
CA SER A 167 4.48 17.21 13.47
C SER A 167 3.35 16.98 12.49
N GLN A 168 2.80 18.04 11.91
CA GLN A 168 1.77 17.94 10.88
C GLN A 168 2.33 17.31 9.60
N GLU A 169 3.46 17.81 9.08
CA GLU A 169 4.11 17.25 7.89
C GLU A 169 4.48 15.77 8.10
N TRP A 170 4.98 15.41 9.27
CA TRP A 170 5.31 14.03 9.64
C TRP A 170 4.08 13.11 9.57
N GLN A 171 2.90 13.57 10.06
CA GLN A 171 1.64 12.83 9.95
C GLN A 171 1.17 12.71 8.50
N GLU A 172 1.21 13.79 7.74
CA GLU A 172 0.81 13.81 6.34
C GLU A 172 1.63 12.83 5.50
N VAL A 173 2.94 12.75 5.75
CA VAL A 173 3.82 11.79 5.08
C VAL A 173 3.47 10.34 5.44
N LEU A 174 3.17 10.03 6.71
CA LEU A 174 2.72 8.69 7.11
C LEU A 174 1.37 8.31 6.51
N LEU A 175 0.43 9.25 6.44
CA LEU A 175 -0.86 9.03 5.79
C LEU A 175 -0.70 8.78 4.30
N ALA A 176 0.16 9.55 3.64
CA ALA A 176 0.47 9.35 2.23
C ALA A 176 1.15 7.99 1.97
N GLU A 177 2.10 7.58 2.82
CA GLU A 177 2.72 6.24 2.73
C GLU A 177 1.67 5.13 2.91
N MET A 178 0.79 5.25 3.90
CA MET A 178 -0.30 4.31 4.12
C MET A 178 -1.21 4.21 2.88
N ASP A 179 -1.61 5.35 2.30
CA ASP A 179 -2.49 5.36 1.13
C ASP A 179 -1.80 4.73 -0.10
N VAL A 180 -0.50 4.98 -0.34
CA VAL A 180 0.27 4.32 -1.41
C VAL A 180 0.31 2.81 -1.21
N ARG A 181 0.59 2.33 0.00
CA ARG A 181 0.65 0.90 0.31
C ARG A 181 -0.72 0.20 0.23
N LEU A 182 -1.82 0.94 0.40
CA LEU A 182 -3.18 0.43 0.24
C LEU A 182 -3.63 0.29 -1.22
N GLN A 183 -2.97 0.93 -2.19
CA GLN A 183 -3.40 0.94 -3.60
C GLN A 183 -3.66 -0.47 -4.17
N PRO A 184 -2.83 -1.50 -3.92
CA PRO A 184 -3.12 -2.85 -4.39
C PRO A 184 -4.42 -3.42 -3.80
N VAL A 185 -4.71 -3.15 -2.53
CA VAL A 185 -5.97 -3.58 -1.88
C VAL A 185 -7.16 -2.89 -2.54
N VAL A 186 -7.07 -1.59 -2.79
CA VAL A 186 -8.11 -0.81 -3.48
C VAL A 186 -8.38 -1.39 -4.87
N GLY A 187 -7.33 -1.64 -5.65
CA GLY A 187 -7.48 -2.25 -6.99
C GLY A 187 -8.13 -3.64 -6.96
N LEU A 188 -7.79 -4.48 -5.97
CA LEU A 188 -8.44 -5.78 -5.79
C LEU A 188 -9.93 -5.63 -5.44
N MET A 189 -10.28 -4.68 -4.59
CA MET A 189 -11.67 -4.39 -4.21
C MET A 189 -12.50 -3.85 -5.37
N GLU A 190 -11.93 -2.95 -6.18
CA GLU A 190 -12.58 -2.44 -7.40
C GLU A 190 -12.85 -3.56 -8.40
N ALA A 191 -11.90 -4.46 -8.60
CA ALA A 191 -12.09 -5.61 -9.47
C ALA A 191 -13.19 -6.54 -8.95
N PHE A 192 -13.27 -6.74 -7.62
CA PHE A 192 -14.33 -7.53 -7.00
C PHE A 192 -15.71 -6.88 -7.19
N SER A 193 -15.83 -5.59 -6.93
CA SER A 193 -17.07 -4.83 -7.15
C SER A 193 -17.54 -4.92 -8.59
N ASN A 194 -16.63 -4.75 -9.56
CA ASN A 194 -16.92 -4.84 -10.98
C ASN A 194 -17.42 -6.24 -11.42
N GLU A 195 -16.90 -7.29 -10.79
CA GLU A 195 -17.31 -8.67 -11.10
C GLU A 195 -18.69 -8.96 -10.52
N VAL A 196 -18.99 -8.51 -9.29
CA VAL A 196 -20.30 -8.65 -8.65
C VAL A 196 -21.38 -7.90 -9.43
N THR A 197 -21.08 -6.69 -9.91
CA THR A 197 -22.04 -5.86 -10.66
C THR A 197 -22.35 -6.42 -12.06
N LYS A 198 -21.43 -7.20 -12.65
CA LYS A 198 -21.60 -7.80 -13.98
C LYS A 198 -22.30 -9.17 -13.97
N SER A 199 -22.51 -9.74 -12.79
CA SER A 199 -23.22 -11.01 -12.66
C SER A 199 -24.68 -10.71 -12.33
N PRO A 200 -25.63 -10.89 -13.28
CA PRO A 200 -27.07 -10.70 -13.06
C PRO A 200 -27.64 -11.74 -12.12
#